data_97ca5c357cca0b1c318ece11806799ef
#
_entry.id   97ca5c357cca0b1c318ece11806799ef
#
_cell.length_a   1.000
_cell.length_b   1.000
_cell.length_c   1.000
_cell.angle_alpha   90.00
_cell.angle_beta   90.00
_cell.angle_gamma   90.00
#
_symmetry.space_group_name_H-M   'P 1'
#
loop_
_entity.id
_entity.type
_entity.pdbx_description
1 polymer ?
#
loop_
_entity_poly.entity_id
_entity_poly.type
_entity_poly.pdbx_seq_one_letter_code
_entity_poly.pdbx_strand_id
1 'polypeptide(L)'
;MFGHLGEGLPFWQFRLDFMHRAQVSTKRYECLKPLKRKISDHMRDNVYYTTSGRAWEPAIMFTRSVIGADRVLYAMDYPYQYVPEEVAAMERMRLTDADKKAFFQTNADSVFKLAAN
;
A
#
# COMPACT_ATOMS: atom_id res chain seq x y z
N MET A 1 3.12 -3.28 -7.96
CA MET A 1 2.53 -3.74 -6.67
C MET A 1 3.66 -4.13 -5.73
N PHE A 2 3.54 -3.78 -4.44
CA PHE A 2 4.50 -4.16 -3.39
C PHE A 2 3.85 -5.14 -2.40
N GLY A 3 4.54 -6.24 -2.11
CA GLY A 3 4.18 -7.15 -1.02
C GLY A 3 4.48 -6.57 0.37
N HIS A 4 4.13 -7.30 1.41
CA HIS A 4 4.45 -7.02 2.82
C HIS A 4 4.09 -5.59 3.25
N LEU A 5 2.96 -5.06 2.74
CA LEU A 5 2.51 -3.67 2.95
C LEU A 5 3.54 -2.62 2.52
N GLY A 6 4.47 -2.98 1.59
CA GLY A 6 5.54 -2.10 1.13
C GLY A 6 6.63 -1.88 2.16
N GLU A 7 6.72 -2.71 3.19
CA GLU A 7 7.68 -2.60 4.30
C GLU A 7 7.65 -1.21 4.96
N GLY A 8 8.75 -0.47 4.94
CA GLY A 8 8.81 0.89 5.48
C GLY A 8 8.27 2.00 4.57
N LEU A 9 7.90 1.70 3.31
CA LEU A 9 7.53 2.74 2.35
C LEU A 9 6.35 3.62 2.80
N PRO A 10 5.24 3.10 3.36
CA PRO A 10 4.17 3.96 3.86
C PRO A 10 4.64 4.89 4.98
N PHE A 11 5.49 4.39 5.87
CA PHE A 11 6.05 5.16 6.97
C PHE A 11 6.99 6.28 6.48
N TRP A 12 7.76 6.01 5.43
CA TRP A 12 8.78 6.94 4.93
C TRP A 12 8.26 8.00 3.96
N GLN A 13 7.02 7.98 3.54
CA GLN A 13 6.51 8.91 2.51
C GLN A 13 6.79 10.38 2.84
N PHE A 14 6.49 10.80 4.05
CA PHE A 14 6.79 12.18 4.49
C PHE A 14 8.29 12.49 4.38
N ARG A 15 9.13 11.54 4.80
CA ARG A 15 10.60 11.69 4.76
C ARG A 15 11.11 11.76 3.32
N LEU A 16 10.58 10.96 2.42
CA LEU A 16 10.94 10.98 1.01
C LEU A 16 10.60 12.32 0.37
N ASP A 17 9.40 12.84 0.60
CA ASP A 17 8.99 14.16 0.11
C ASP A 17 9.87 15.27 0.63
N PHE A 18 10.15 15.26 1.93
CA PHE A 18 11.01 16.25 2.58
C PHE A 18 12.43 16.22 2.03
N MET A 19 13.05 15.03 1.97
CA MET A 19 14.43 14.87 1.51
C MET A 19 14.60 15.23 0.05
N HIS A 20 13.67 14.81 -0.82
CA HIS A 20 13.71 15.18 -2.23
C HIS A 20 13.68 16.70 -2.39
N ARG A 21 12.73 17.37 -1.76
CA ARG A 21 12.60 18.84 -1.81
C ARG A 21 13.85 19.54 -1.29
N ALA A 22 14.38 19.11 -0.16
CA ALA A 22 15.58 19.69 0.45
C ALA A 22 16.82 19.53 -0.46
N GLN A 23 17.00 18.35 -1.06
CA GLN A 23 18.16 18.09 -1.91
C GLN A 23 18.07 18.81 -3.26
N VAL A 24 16.86 18.92 -3.84
CA VAL A 24 16.65 19.73 -5.04
C VAL A 24 16.93 21.20 -4.78
N SER A 25 16.46 21.75 -3.66
CA SER A 25 16.66 23.17 -3.32
C SER A 25 18.13 23.52 -3.06
N THR A 26 18.88 22.60 -2.46
CA THR A 26 20.32 22.79 -2.20
C THR A 26 21.23 22.48 -3.38
N LYS A 27 20.65 21.94 -4.48
CA LYS A 27 21.39 21.50 -5.67
C LYS A 27 22.55 20.55 -5.36
N ARG A 28 22.41 19.77 -4.29
CA ARG A 28 23.48 18.87 -3.81
C ARG A 28 23.82 17.78 -4.82
N TYR A 29 22.84 17.31 -5.59
CA TYR A 29 23.01 16.27 -6.60
C TYR A 29 22.45 16.75 -7.93
N GLU A 30 23.29 16.84 -8.95
CA GLU A 30 22.91 17.31 -10.30
C GLU A 30 21.84 16.44 -10.97
N CYS A 31 21.81 15.13 -10.65
CA CYS A 31 20.83 14.18 -11.18
C CYS A 31 19.41 14.42 -10.64
N LEU A 32 19.26 15.07 -9.48
CA LEU A 32 17.95 15.34 -8.90
C LEU A 32 17.31 16.57 -9.55
N LYS A 33 16.13 16.33 -10.10
CA LYS A 33 15.31 17.39 -10.72
C LYS A 33 14.05 17.64 -9.90
N PRO A 34 13.51 18.87 -9.95
CA PRO A 34 12.20 19.15 -9.37
C PRO A 34 11.12 18.26 -10.01
N LEU A 35 10.28 17.67 -9.18
CA LEU A 35 9.09 16.95 -9.63
C LEU A 35 7.88 17.89 -9.64
N LYS A 36 6.96 17.68 -10.58
CA LYS A 36 5.70 18.44 -10.65
C LYS A 36 4.79 18.15 -9.45
N ARG A 37 4.91 16.96 -8.88
CA ARG A 37 4.13 16.47 -7.73
C ARG A 37 5.06 15.81 -6.73
N LYS A 38 4.60 15.62 -5.50
CA LYS A 38 5.36 14.92 -4.46
C LYS A 38 5.59 13.45 -4.83
N ILE A 39 6.63 12.85 -4.29
CA ILE A 39 6.88 11.40 -4.41
C ILE A 39 5.70 10.62 -3.85
N SER A 40 5.17 11.04 -2.68
CA SER A 40 3.99 10.42 -2.06
C SER A 40 2.75 10.44 -2.96
N ASP A 41 2.52 11.50 -3.72
CA ASP A 41 1.41 11.56 -4.67
C ASP A 41 1.58 10.53 -5.80
N HIS A 42 2.81 10.43 -6.35
CA HIS A 42 3.11 9.42 -7.36
C HIS A 42 2.94 8.00 -6.84
N MET A 43 3.36 7.74 -5.60
CA MET A 43 3.18 6.43 -4.98
C MET A 43 1.72 6.09 -4.78
N ARG A 44 0.91 7.04 -4.29
CA ARG A 44 -0.53 6.84 -4.10
C ARG A 44 -1.25 6.50 -5.41
N ASP A 45 -0.91 7.19 -6.49
CA ASP A 45 -1.62 7.02 -7.76
C ASP A 45 -1.21 5.76 -8.53
N ASN A 46 0.04 5.31 -8.36
CA ASN A 46 0.63 4.29 -9.23
C ASN A 46 0.98 2.98 -8.52
N VAL A 47 0.91 2.94 -7.20
CA VAL A 47 1.35 1.77 -6.44
C VAL A 47 0.21 1.16 -5.65
N TYR A 48 0.12 -0.17 -5.70
CA TYR A 48 -0.75 -0.99 -4.87
C TYR A 48 0.10 -1.81 -3.90
N TYR A 49 -0.48 -2.12 -2.75
CA TYR A 49 0.17 -2.82 -1.65
C TYR A 49 -0.62 -4.06 -1.29
N THR A 50 0.06 -5.17 -1.02
CA THR A 50 -0.58 -6.38 -0.52
C THR A 50 -0.10 -6.71 0.87
N THR A 51 -0.92 -7.40 1.64
CA THR A 51 -0.51 -7.90 2.97
C THR A 51 0.63 -8.90 2.88
N SER A 52 0.60 -9.85 1.96
CA SER A 52 1.63 -10.87 1.72
C SER A 52 2.50 -11.18 2.94
N GLY A 53 2.11 -12.15 3.76
CA GLY A 53 2.86 -12.52 4.96
C GLY A 53 2.89 -11.47 6.08
N ARG A 54 2.08 -10.40 5.99
CA ARG A 54 2.01 -9.36 7.02
C ARG A 54 0.57 -9.01 7.39
N ALA A 55 -0.18 -10.03 7.79
CA ALA A 55 -1.56 -9.90 8.22
C ALA A 55 -1.68 -9.39 9.66
N TRP A 56 -1.17 -8.20 9.90
CA TRP A 56 -1.21 -7.53 11.20
C TRP A 56 -2.05 -6.27 11.11
N GLU A 57 -3.21 -6.27 11.78
CA GLU A 57 -4.21 -5.20 11.69
C GLU A 57 -3.64 -3.79 11.88
N PRO A 58 -2.79 -3.48 12.91
CA PRO A 58 -2.24 -2.13 13.06
C PRO A 58 -1.44 -1.66 11.86
N ALA A 59 -0.64 -2.53 11.24
CA ALA A 59 0.13 -2.18 10.05
C ALA A 59 -0.77 -1.98 8.82
N ILE A 60 -1.80 -2.82 8.67
CA ILE A 60 -2.79 -2.70 7.60
C ILE A 60 -3.55 -1.37 7.73
N MET A 61 -4.04 -1.06 8.92
CA MET A 61 -4.78 0.17 9.18
C MET A 61 -3.92 1.42 8.96
N PHE A 62 -2.67 1.40 9.41
CA PHE A 62 -1.71 2.47 9.14
C PHE A 62 -1.48 2.64 7.63
N THR A 63 -1.18 1.57 6.92
CA THR A 63 -0.94 1.62 5.47
C THR A 63 -2.16 2.18 4.74
N ARG A 64 -3.36 1.67 5.05
CA ARG A 64 -4.62 2.18 4.48
C ARG A 64 -4.83 3.66 4.75
N SER A 65 -4.47 4.15 5.93
CA SER A 65 -4.63 5.57 6.28
C SER A 65 -3.68 6.49 5.51
N VAL A 66 -2.50 6.01 5.16
CA VAL A 66 -1.47 6.80 4.47
C VAL A 66 -1.62 6.72 2.95
N ILE A 67 -1.86 5.51 2.43
CA ILE A 67 -1.86 5.23 1.00
C ILE A 67 -3.26 5.41 0.38
N GLY A 68 -4.30 5.07 1.12
CA GLY A 68 -5.67 4.95 0.64
C GLY A 68 -6.17 3.50 0.75
N ALA A 69 -7.43 3.35 1.15
CA ALA A 69 -8.06 2.05 1.33
C ALA A 69 -8.19 1.26 0.02
N ASP A 70 -8.34 1.97 -1.09
CA ASP A 70 -8.44 1.45 -2.45
C ASP A 70 -7.12 0.90 -3.02
N ARG A 71 -6.01 1.11 -2.31
CA ARG A 71 -4.66 0.71 -2.73
C ARG A 71 -4.09 -0.47 -1.96
N VAL A 72 -4.83 -1.00 -0.99
CA VAL A 72 -4.38 -2.11 -0.14
C VAL A 72 -5.24 -3.34 -0.36
N LEU A 73 -4.60 -4.46 -0.70
CA LEU A 73 -5.23 -5.73 -1.03
C LEU A 73 -4.78 -6.81 -0.04
N TYR A 74 -5.66 -7.78 0.22
CA TYR A 74 -5.28 -8.98 0.94
C TYR A 74 -4.48 -9.94 0.04
N ALA A 75 -3.42 -10.50 0.58
CA ALA A 75 -2.69 -11.64 0.01
C ALA A 75 -1.98 -12.41 1.15
N MET A 76 -1.95 -13.74 1.06
CA MET A 76 -1.39 -14.62 2.08
C MET A 76 0.11 -14.88 1.94
N ASP A 77 0.68 -14.58 0.78
CA ASP A 77 2.06 -14.91 0.42
C ASP A 77 2.31 -16.39 0.04
N TYR A 78 1.26 -17.09 -0.40
CA TYR A 78 1.38 -18.44 -0.91
C TYR A 78 2.35 -18.52 -2.11
N PRO A 79 3.23 -19.54 -2.23
CA PRO A 79 3.35 -20.72 -1.37
C PRO A 79 4.34 -20.57 -0.20
N TYR A 80 4.95 -19.40 -0.02
CA TYR A 80 5.95 -19.18 1.04
C TYR A 80 5.34 -19.15 2.42
N GLN A 81 4.10 -18.68 2.52
CA GLN A 81 3.30 -18.69 3.74
C GLN A 81 1.91 -19.28 3.46
N TYR A 82 1.46 -20.17 4.33
CA TYR A 82 0.11 -20.72 4.29
C TYR A 82 -0.46 -20.79 5.72
N VAL A 83 -1.26 -19.79 6.07
CA VAL A 83 -1.90 -19.64 7.38
C VAL A 83 -3.40 -19.37 7.18
N PRO A 84 -4.23 -20.42 7.00
CA PRO A 84 -5.67 -20.24 6.74
C PRO A 84 -6.39 -19.42 7.81
N GLU A 85 -5.95 -19.54 9.07
CA GLU A 85 -6.51 -18.81 10.22
C GLU A 85 -6.35 -17.28 10.09
N GLU A 86 -5.37 -16.85 9.29
CA GLU A 86 -5.13 -15.44 8.98
C GLU A 86 -6.34 -14.80 8.30
N VAL A 87 -6.99 -15.51 7.38
CA VAL A 87 -8.19 -15.03 6.68
C VAL A 87 -9.27 -14.67 7.68
N ALA A 88 -9.59 -15.61 8.60
CA ALA A 88 -10.59 -15.38 9.62
C ALA A 88 -10.21 -14.24 10.59
N ALA A 89 -8.93 -14.02 10.84
CA ALA A 89 -8.45 -12.90 11.63
C ALA A 89 -8.67 -11.57 10.90
N MET A 90 -8.36 -11.54 9.61
CA MET A 90 -8.56 -10.35 8.77
C MET A 90 -10.04 -10.01 8.56
N GLU A 91 -10.91 -11.02 8.46
CA GLU A 91 -12.36 -10.82 8.40
C GLU A 91 -12.94 -10.18 9.67
N ARG A 92 -12.31 -10.40 10.82
CA ARG A 92 -12.71 -9.80 12.11
C ARG A 92 -12.23 -8.37 12.31
N MET A 93 -11.38 -7.83 11.40
CA MET A 93 -10.96 -6.43 11.51
C MET A 93 -12.18 -5.50 11.55
N ARG A 94 -12.04 -4.39 12.29
CA ARG A 94 -13.08 -3.36 12.44
C ARG A 94 -13.16 -2.48 11.18
N LEU A 95 -13.61 -3.06 10.09
CA LEU A 95 -13.87 -2.40 8.82
C LEU A 95 -15.35 -2.46 8.50
N THR A 96 -15.82 -1.49 7.72
CA THR A 96 -17.16 -1.56 7.12
C THR A 96 -17.22 -2.73 6.12
N ASP A 97 -18.41 -3.23 5.81
CA ASP A 97 -18.58 -4.29 4.82
C ASP A 97 -18.06 -3.88 3.45
N ALA A 98 -18.24 -2.62 3.07
CA ALA A 98 -17.69 -2.06 1.83
C ALA A 98 -16.15 -2.08 1.83
N ASP A 99 -15.51 -1.70 2.94
CA ASP A 99 -14.06 -1.74 3.09
C ASP A 99 -13.52 -3.17 3.07
N LYS A 100 -14.21 -4.12 3.72
CA LYS A 100 -13.84 -5.55 3.67
C LYS A 100 -13.91 -6.07 2.24
N LYS A 101 -15.03 -5.79 1.54
CA LYS A 101 -15.17 -6.18 0.13
C LYS A 101 -14.06 -5.57 -0.74
N ALA A 102 -13.70 -4.30 -0.50
CA ALA A 102 -12.61 -3.66 -1.21
C ALA A 102 -11.27 -4.36 -0.94
N PHE A 103 -10.96 -4.63 0.32
CA PHE A 103 -9.71 -5.24 0.76
C PHE A 103 -9.53 -6.67 0.23
N PHE A 104 -10.58 -7.48 0.26
CA PHE A 104 -10.51 -8.89 -0.17
C PHE A 104 -10.77 -9.12 -1.66
N GLN A 105 -11.49 -8.21 -2.34
CA GLN A 105 -11.93 -8.46 -3.71
C GLN A 105 -11.80 -7.25 -4.62
N THR A 106 -12.59 -6.17 -4.42
CA THR A 106 -12.80 -5.18 -5.48
C THR A 106 -11.58 -4.36 -5.83
N ASN A 107 -10.62 -4.20 -4.91
CA ASN A 107 -9.32 -3.59 -5.24
C ASN A 107 -8.52 -4.50 -6.19
N ALA A 108 -8.56 -5.82 -6.01
CA ALA A 108 -7.93 -6.77 -6.92
C ALA A 108 -8.63 -6.78 -8.29
N ASP A 109 -9.97 -6.79 -8.31
CA ASP A 109 -10.75 -6.71 -9.55
C ASP A 109 -10.36 -5.48 -10.38
N SER A 110 -10.22 -4.34 -9.70
CA SER A 110 -9.82 -3.08 -10.33
C SER A 110 -8.41 -3.12 -10.91
N VAL A 111 -7.44 -3.59 -10.11
CA VAL A 111 -6.02 -3.56 -10.51
C VAL A 111 -5.67 -4.59 -11.57
N PHE A 112 -6.30 -5.76 -11.52
CA PHE A 112 -6.09 -6.83 -12.48
C PHE A 112 -7.08 -6.80 -13.64
N LYS A 113 -8.01 -5.84 -13.66
CA LYS A 113 -9.06 -5.71 -14.67
C LYS A 113 -9.86 -7.01 -14.85
N LEU A 114 -10.21 -7.64 -13.74
CA LEU A 114 -11.00 -8.85 -13.75
C LEU A 114 -12.42 -8.50 -14.18
N ALA A 115 -12.96 -9.25 -15.14
CA ALA A 115 -14.34 -9.06 -15.56
C ALA A 115 -15.27 -9.35 -14.39
N ALA A 116 -16.24 -8.49 -14.13
CA ALA A 116 -17.35 -8.82 -13.26
C ALA A 116 -18.16 -9.93 -13.95
N ASN A 117 -18.12 -11.15 -13.39
CA ASN A 117 -19.02 -12.24 -13.80
C ASN A 117 -20.39 -12.02 -13.19
#